data_ab06687f2d1c79b0f3c774f899891c45
#
_entry.id   ab06687f2d1c79b0f3c774f899891c45
#
_cell.length_a   1.000
_cell.length_b   1.000
_cell.length_c   1.000
_cell.angle_alpha   90.00
_cell.angle_beta   90.00
_cell.angle_gamma   90.00
#
_symmetry.space_group_name_H-M   'P 1'
#
loop_
_entity.id
_entity.type
_entity.pdbx_description
1 polymer ?
#
loop_
_entity_poly.entity_id
_entity_poly.type
_entity_poly.pdbx_seq_one_letter_code
_entity_poly.pdbx_strand_id
1 'polypeptide(L)'
;MTAFNRGTTPEPPRGNRFSGTLRLPDDEDFEEACFGRVFNARVPHDRSPVAVLMAESEQDVVEGVRLALERGWQVAVRSGGHSWAAWSVREDALLIDLGGFREMAYDPRTGIVSATPSVKGGDELNPYLGEFGRFFNGGHCPSVGIGGFLLQGGQGWNARGWGWAAENIVAIDVVTAEGELVRADETRHSDLFWAARGAGPGFFGIVTRFHLRTRPLPKYLGHTVHAYPLDLFDEVMTWLHGMHHTVSDLVEIVALTQTPPDRDEPVLLVTGVSMTDTAEEAAEALAPLHANPYADRALFRVEAQRTTLDEQLAGQRLANPEGHRYLVDNAWLTGPADEVVPAIRRAFTEHPTRHTFTIWFSMAPLRQLPDMAFSLQSEIYCATYVVHDDPSRDAELRAWLDGAMADMQPVTAGQYLGDSDFTVRQLRFMGDEQWLRLREIRAARDPKGLFAGYLSTGTVTNTNHWEQ
;
A
#
# COMPACT_ATOMS: atom_id res chain seq x y z
N MET A 1 -28.47 12.92 11.52
CA MET A 1 -27.99 13.79 10.43
C MET A 1 -28.25 15.23 10.82
N THR A 2 -27.30 15.88 11.43
CA THR A 2 -27.35 17.32 11.74
C THR A 2 -26.56 18.02 10.66
N ALA A 3 -27.22 18.79 9.81
CA ALA A 3 -26.63 19.58 8.74
C ALA A 3 -25.65 20.59 9.34
N PHE A 4 -24.39 20.53 8.94
CA PHE A 4 -23.41 21.57 9.24
C PHE A 4 -23.81 22.85 8.50
N ASN A 5 -23.90 23.93 9.24
CA ASN A 5 -24.34 25.23 8.79
C ASN A 5 -23.21 25.88 7.97
N ARG A 6 -23.43 26.20 6.69
CA ARG A 6 -22.52 27.00 5.86
C ARG A 6 -22.54 28.45 6.34
N GLY A 7 -21.83 28.70 7.43
CA GLY A 7 -21.57 30.06 7.94
C GLY A 7 -20.27 30.60 7.36
N THR A 8 -20.27 31.90 7.08
CA THR A 8 -19.13 32.70 6.59
C THR A 8 -17.80 32.23 7.18
N THR A 9 -16.83 31.91 6.29
CA THR A 9 -15.47 31.53 6.63
C THR A 9 -14.85 32.56 7.58
N PRO A 10 -14.57 32.23 8.86
CA PRO A 10 -13.91 33.18 9.75
C PRO A 10 -12.45 33.34 9.30
N GLU A 11 -11.92 34.57 9.36
CA GLU A 11 -10.52 34.86 9.09
C GLU A 11 -9.60 33.88 9.85
N PRO A 12 -8.52 33.36 9.21
CA PRO A 12 -7.56 32.51 9.87
C PRO A 12 -6.87 33.26 11.03
N PRO A 13 -6.42 32.54 12.08
CA PRO A 13 -5.67 33.17 13.16
C PRO A 13 -4.39 33.78 12.60
N ARG A 14 -4.28 35.11 12.56
CA ARG A 14 -3.07 35.85 12.23
C ARG A 14 -2.13 35.80 13.43
N GLY A 15 -1.32 34.72 13.51
CA GLY A 15 -0.27 34.53 14.50
C GLY A 15 0.48 33.25 14.19
N ASN A 16 1.75 33.17 14.55
CA ASN A 16 2.64 32.03 14.26
C ASN A 16 2.23 30.81 15.09
N ARG A 17 1.06 30.19 14.75
CA ARG A 17 0.54 28.99 15.42
C ARG A 17 1.32 27.74 14.99
N PHE A 18 1.83 27.73 13.75
CA PHE A 18 2.52 26.60 13.12
C PHE A 18 3.96 26.98 12.80
N SER A 19 4.89 26.03 12.89
CA SER A 19 6.20 26.09 12.28
C SER A 19 6.12 25.87 10.76
N GLY A 20 5.21 24.96 10.36
CA GLY A 20 4.85 24.74 8.97
C GLY A 20 3.92 25.81 8.40
N THR A 21 3.32 25.52 7.25
CA THR A 21 2.54 26.48 6.49
C THR A 21 1.09 26.04 6.33
N LEU A 22 0.14 26.93 6.66
CA LEU A 22 -1.30 26.73 6.38
C LEU A 22 -1.63 27.43 5.05
N ARG A 23 -2.25 26.70 4.11
CA ARG A 23 -2.76 27.19 2.82
C ARG A 23 -4.27 27.21 2.83
N LEU A 24 -4.84 28.29 2.30
CA LEU A 24 -6.28 28.53 2.17
C LEU A 24 -6.66 28.56 0.70
N PRO A 25 -7.95 28.35 0.33
CA PRO A 25 -8.39 28.31 -1.06
C PRO A 25 -8.03 29.54 -1.93
N ASP A 26 -7.85 30.71 -1.30
CA ASP A 26 -7.49 31.95 -2.00
C ASP A 26 -5.98 32.14 -2.19
N ASP A 27 -5.14 31.25 -1.66
CA ASP A 27 -3.68 31.30 -1.84
C ASP A 27 -3.29 30.78 -3.22
N GLU A 28 -2.31 31.43 -3.90
CA GLU A 28 -1.87 31.09 -5.27
C GLU A 28 -1.39 29.63 -5.40
N ASP A 29 -0.78 29.08 -4.35
CA ASP A 29 -0.20 27.75 -4.31
C ASP A 29 -1.12 26.70 -3.62
N PHE A 30 -2.41 27.01 -3.42
CA PHE A 30 -3.36 26.11 -2.78
C PHE A 30 -3.59 24.82 -3.58
N GLU A 31 -3.74 24.91 -4.91
CA GLU A 31 -3.92 23.74 -5.77
C GLU A 31 -2.68 22.83 -5.72
N GLU A 32 -1.48 23.39 -5.74
CA GLU A 32 -0.22 22.66 -5.57
C GLU A 32 -0.16 21.99 -4.20
N ALA A 33 -0.56 22.68 -3.13
CA ALA A 33 -0.63 22.08 -1.79
C ALA A 33 -1.64 20.93 -1.72
N CYS A 34 -2.76 21.00 -2.46
CA CYS A 34 -3.75 19.94 -2.54
C CYS A 34 -3.23 18.70 -3.29
N PHE A 35 -2.59 18.87 -4.43
CA PHE A 35 -2.35 17.80 -5.40
C PHE A 35 -0.88 17.51 -5.72
N GLY A 36 0.04 18.45 -5.50
CA GLY A 36 1.44 18.32 -5.94
C GLY A 36 2.22 17.14 -5.37
N ARG A 37 1.67 16.51 -4.31
CA ARG A 37 2.24 15.29 -3.71
C ARG A 37 1.35 14.05 -3.90
N VAL A 38 0.37 14.09 -4.77
CA VAL A 38 -0.41 12.91 -5.17
C VAL A 38 0.32 12.19 -6.30
N PHE A 39 0.71 10.93 -6.06
CA PHE A 39 1.48 10.15 -7.03
C PHE A 39 0.69 9.88 -8.33
N ASN A 40 -0.59 9.54 -8.20
CA ASN A 40 -1.47 9.26 -9.32
C ASN A 40 -1.85 10.56 -10.05
N ALA A 41 -1.42 10.73 -11.30
CA ALA A 41 -1.79 11.91 -12.11
C ALA A 41 -3.31 12.02 -12.39
N ARG A 42 -4.10 10.99 -12.07
CA ARG A 42 -5.56 11.04 -12.03
C ARG A 42 -6.04 11.71 -10.73
N VAL A 43 -5.69 13.00 -10.57
CA VAL A 43 -6.09 13.77 -9.39
C VAL A 43 -7.60 14.06 -9.38
N PRO A 44 -8.25 14.04 -8.21
CA PRO A 44 -9.70 14.27 -8.08
C PRO A 44 -10.00 15.76 -7.99
N HIS A 45 -10.13 16.46 -9.12
CA HIS A 45 -10.48 17.89 -9.16
C HIS A 45 -11.92 18.21 -8.68
N ASP A 46 -12.74 17.20 -8.44
CA ASP A 46 -14.09 17.28 -7.88
C ASP A 46 -14.11 17.36 -6.35
N ARG A 47 -12.95 17.23 -5.69
CA ARG A 47 -12.78 17.29 -4.24
C ARG A 47 -11.73 18.35 -3.88
N SER A 48 -12.04 19.20 -2.91
CA SER A 48 -11.12 20.21 -2.42
C SER A 48 -11.18 20.32 -0.90
N PRO A 49 -10.06 20.26 -0.19
CA PRO A 49 -10.01 20.50 1.25
C PRO A 49 -10.36 21.96 1.56
N VAL A 50 -10.83 22.22 2.80
CA VAL A 50 -11.09 23.62 3.26
C VAL A 50 -9.81 24.37 3.54
N ALA A 51 -8.72 23.67 3.82
CA ALA A 51 -7.38 24.19 4.01
C ALA A 51 -6.36 23.04 3.93
N VAL A 52 -5.09 23.38 3.69
CA VAL A 52 -3.97 22.42 3.74
C VAL A 52 -2.95 22.93 4.74
N LEU A 53 -2.65 22.13 5.78
CA LEU A 53 -1.54 22.39 6.70
C LEU A 53 -0.34 21.52 6.30
N MET A 54 0.70 22.15 5.80
CA MET A 54 1.99 21.52 5.52
C MET A 54 2.80 21.50 6.82
N ALA A 55 2.63 20.40 7.58
CA ALA A 55 3.24 20.25 8.92
C ALA A 55 4.74 19.94 8.82
N GLU A 56 5.54 20.58 9.69
CA GLU A 56 6.99 20.36 9.83
C GLU A 56 7.36 19.75 11.18
N SER A 57 6.40 19.60 12.10
CA SER A 57 6.64 19.10 13.45
C SER A 57 5.42 18.37 14.02
N GLU A 58 5.64 17.56 15.07
CA GLU A 58 4.55 16.96 15.84
C GLU A 58 3.61 18.01 16.45
N GLN A 59 4.17 19.16 16.86
CA GLN A 59 3.38 20.26 17.41
C GLN A 59 2.44 20.85 16.35
N ASP A 60 2.88 20.96 15.09
CA ASP A 60 1.99 21.42 14.00
C ASP A 60 0.80 20.47 13.82
N VAL A 61 1.02 19.15 13.93
CA VAL A 61 -0.05 18.16 13.84
C VAL A 61 -1.04 18.32 15.00
N VAL A 62 -0.55 18.49 16.24
CA VAL A 62 -1.39 18.75 17.41
C VAL A 62 -2.23 20.01 17.22
N GLU A 63 -1.58 21.10 16.81
CA GLU A 63 -2.27 22.39 16.58
C GLU A 63 -3.22 22.34 15.38
N GLY A 64 -2.91 21.56 14.35
CA GLY A 64 -3.80 21.32 13.20
C GLY A 64 -5.08 20.60 13.61
N VAL A 65 -4.99 19.55 14.42
CA VAL A 65 -6.15 18.85 14.99
C VAL A 65 -6.99 19.79 15.86
N ARG A 66 -6.36 20.61 16.72
CA ARG A 66 -7.04 21.60 17.55
C ARG A 66 -7.75 22.68 16.70
N LEU A 67 -7.09 23.15 15.62
CA LEU A 67 -7.71 24.09 14.69
C LEU A 67 -8.96 23.48 14.03
N ALA A 68 -8.89 22.22 13.60
CA ALA A 68 -10.04 21.54 13.03
C ALA A 68 -11.20 21.41 14.02
N LEU A 69 -10.91 21.07 15.30
CA LEU A 69 -11.90 21.06 16.39
C LEU A 69 -12.53 22.43 16.62
N GLU A 70 -11.76 23.50 16.64
CA GLU A 70 -12.22 24.88 16.81
C GLU A 70 -13.14 25.31 15.65
N ARG A 71 -12.86 24.84 14.43
CA ARG A 71 -13.59 25.23 13.21
C ARG A 71 -14.74 24.30 12.86
N GLY A 72 -14.83 23.14 13.49
CA GLY A 72 -15.79 22.09 13.14
C GLY A 72 -15.48 21.44 11.78
N TRP A 73 -14.22 21.42 11.38
CA TRP A 73 -13.75 20.75 10.17
C TRP A 73 -13.44 19.29 10.47
N GLN A 74 -13.57 18.43 9.45
CA GLN A 74 -12.94 17.12 9.50
C GLN A 74 -11.42 17.24 9.27
N VAL A 75 -10.70 16.17 9.60
CA VAL A 75 -9.25 16.04 9.36
C VAL A 75 -8.99 14.89 8.41
N ALA A 76 -8.24 15.18 7.35
CA ALA A 76 -7.64 14.17 6.47
C ALA A 76 -6.12 14.26 6.54
N VAL A 77 -5.43 13.14 6.31
CA VAL A 77 -3.97 13.06 6.48
C VAL A 77 -3.31 12.58 5.19
N ARG A 78 -2.19 13.22 4.83
CA ARG A 78 -1.31 12.76 3.76
C ARG A 78 0.11 12.55 4.28
N SER A 79 0.65 11.34 4.09
CA SER A 79 2.07 11.05 4.31
C SER A 79 2.82 11.00 2.97
N GLY A 80 2.93 9.83 2.33
CA GLY A 80 3.65 9.66 1.06
C GLY A 80 2.90 10.10 -0.21
N GLY A 81 1.55 10.21 -0.16
CA GLY A 81 0.75 10.61 -1.33
C GLY A 81 0.50 9.50 -2.36
N HIS A 82 0.81 8.26 -2.08
CA HIS A 82 0.72 7.10 -2.99
C HIS A 82 -0.64 6.43 -3.08
N SER A 83 -1.68 6.93 -2.41
CA SER A 83 -3.02 6.37 -2.54
C SER A 83 -3.56 6.52 -3.97
N TRP A 84 -4.00 5.42 -4.58
CA TRP A 84 -4.57 5.41 -5.94
C TRP A 84 -5.84 6.25 -6.06
N ALA A 85 -6.66 6.31 -5.00
CA ALA A 85 -7.88 7.11 -4.92
C ALA A 85 -7.64 8.53 -4.34
N ALA A 86 -6.40 8.92 -4.06
CA ALA A 86 -6.07 10.17 -3.35
C ALA A 86 -6.92 10.35 -2.07
N TRP A 87 -6.94 9.34 -1.19
CA TRP A 87 -7.80 9.26 -0.01
C TRP A 87 -7.66 10.44 0.95
N SER A 88 -6.52 11.12 0.91
CA SER A 88 -6.22 12.31 1.72
C SER A 88 -6.95 13.58 1.25
N VAL A 89 -7.34 13.65 -0.02
CA VAL A 89 -8.04 14.83 -0.57
C VAL A 89 -9.53 14.66 -0.31
N ARG A 90 -10.06 15.46 0.62
CA ARG A 90 -11.45 15.39 1.11
C ARG A 90 -12.12 16.73 1.07
N GLU A 91 -13.34 16.75 0.57
CA GLU A 91 -14.22 17.91 0.72
C GLU A 91 -14.51 18.15 2.22
N ASP A 92 -14.63 19.40 2.64
CA ASP A 92 -14.93 19.82 4.01
C ASP A 92 -13.91 19.41 5.09
N ALA A 93 -12.69 18.98 4.73
CA ALA A 93 -11.64 18.59 5.66
C ALA A 93 -10.41 19.50 5.62
N LEU A 94 -9.78 19.71 6.77
CA LEU A 94 -8.40 20.17 6.84
C LEU A 94 -7.48 19.00 6.42
N LEU A 95 -6.75 19.18 5.33
CA LEU A 95 -5.69 18.24 4.94
C LEU A 95 -4.42 18.55 5.74
N ILE A 96 -3.99 17.65 6.62
CA ILE A 96 -2.69 17.73 7.29
C ILE A 96 -1.69 16.91 6.49
N ASP A 97 -0.78 17.60 5.81
CA ASP A 97 0.29 17.02 5.00
C ASP A 97 1.57 16.91 5.84
N LEU A 98 2.05 15.68 6.01
CA LEU A 98 3.24 15.36 6.80
C LEU A 98 4.53 15.36 5.95
N GLY A 99 4.47 15.80 4.69
CA GLY A 99 5.59 15.74 3.74
C GLY A 99 6.85 16.48 4.15
N GLY A 100 6.70 17.57 4.87
CA GLY A 100 7.82 18.35 5.44
C GLY A 100 8.42 17.74 6.72
N PHE A 101 7.70 16.85 7.37
CA PHE A 101 8.10 16.22 8.63
C PHE A 101 8.75 14.86 8.37
N ARG A 102 10.09 14.83 8.22
CA ARG A 102 10.88 13.63 7.89
C ARG A 102 12.05 13.46 8.84
N GLU A 103 11.93 12.49 9.74
CA GLU A 103 12.95 12.16 10.72
C GLU A 103 13.10 10.65 10.85
N MET A 104 14.34 10.20 11.07
CA MET A 104 14.67 8.80 11.35
C MET A 104 15.74 8.74 12.43
N ALA A 105 15.63 7.78 13.35
CA ALA A 105 16.64 7.51 14.36
C ALA A 105 16.68 6.01 14.70
N TYR A 106 17.82 5.36 14.47
CA TYR A 106 18.04 3.96 14.81
C TYR A 106 18.72 3.82 16.16
N ASP A 107 18.19 2.97 17.04
CA ASP A 107 18.85 2.58 18.30
C ASP A 107 19.48 1.19 18.18
N PRO A 108 20.83 1.10 18.09
CA PRO A 108 21.52 -0.19 17.94
C PRO A 108 21.40 -1.11 19.17
N ARG A 109 21.02 -0.59 20.34
CA ARG A 109 20.83 -1.39 21.54
C ARG A 109 19.54 -2.19 21.49
N THR A 110 18.50 -1.64 20.88
CA THR A 110 17.17 -2.27 20.79
C THR A 110 16.88 -2.87 19.42
N GLY A 111 17.63 -2.47 18.39
CA GLY A 111 17.34 -2.84 17.01
C GLY A 111 16.09 -2.18 16.43
N ILE A 112 15.62 -1.09 17.07
CA ILE A 112 14.42 -0.35 16.70
C ILE A 112 14.82 0.92 15.97
N VAL A 113 14.13 1.22 14.86
CA VAL A 113 14.18 2.52 14.22
C VAL A 113 12.88 3.28 14.51
N SER A 114 12.99 4.54 14.89
CA SER A 114 11.88 5.48 14.91
C SER A 114 11.88 6.28 13.61
N ALA A 115 10.73 6.36 12.93
CA ALA A 115 10.61 7.09 11.66
C ALA A 115 9.25 7.77 11.55
N THR A 116 9.23 8.97 10.95
CA THR A 116 7.99 9.72 10.69
C THR A 116 7.27 9.17 9.44
N PRO A 117 5.94 9.35 9.30
CA PRO A 117 5.14 8.67 8.28
C PRO A 117 5.51 8.96 6.83
N SER A 118 6.08 10.13 6.54
CA SER A 118 6.44 10.52 5.17
C SER A 118 7.82 10.05 4.72
N VAL A 119 8.57 9.40 5.60
CA VAL A 119 9.82 8.73 5.24
C VAL A 119 9.53 7.65 4.22
N LYS A 120 10.28 7.64 3.11
CA LYS A 120 10.12 6.68 2.02
C LYS A 120 10.83 5.37 2.36
N GLY A 121 10.11 4.25 2.24
CA GLY A 121 10.62 2.94 2.65
C GLY A 121 11.88 2.51 1.91
N GLY A 122 11.87 2.57 0.58
CA GLY A 122 12.98 2.17 -0.28
C GLY A 122 14.03 3.27 -0.49
N ASP A 123 13.58 4.53 -0.70
CA ASP A 123 14.49 5.64 -1.03
C ASP A 123 15.25 6.20 0.18
N GLU A 124 14.70 6.09 1.40
CA GLU A 124 15.26 6.75 2.59
C GLU A 124 15.51 5.77 3.73
N LEU A 125 14.50 4.98 4.17
CA LEU A 125 14.60 4.15 5.36
C LEU A 125 15.60 3.01 5.20
N ASN A 126 15.54 2.25 4.11
CA ASN A 126 16.42 1.11 3.91
C ASN A 126 17.87 1.51 3.60
N PRO A 127 18.18 2.55 2.79
CA PRO A 127 19.52 3.10 2.69
C PRO A 127 20.10 3.53 4.05
N TYR A 128 19.33 4.27 4.85
CA TYR A 128 19.73 4.67 6.21
C TYR A 128 20.03 3.47 7.12
N LEU A 129 19.15 2.47 7.14
CA LEU A 129 19.34 1.25 7.93
C LEU A 129 20.51 0.40 7.44
N GLY A 130 20.79 0.42 6.13
CA GLY A 130 21.94 -0.27 5.51
C GLY A 130 23.29 0.16 6.09
N GLU A 131 23.44 1.43 6.49
CA GLU A 131 24.64 1.94 7.17
C GLU A 131 24.94 1.20 8.50
N PHE A 132 23.90 0.63 9.11
CA PHE A 132 23.97 -0.15 10.36
C PHE A 132 23.90 -1.67 10.12
N GLY A 133 23.92 -2.13 8.86
CA GLY A 133 23.72 -3.54 8.52
C GLY A 133 22.31 -4.04 8.85
N ARG A 134 21.32 -3.15 8.81
CA ARG A 134 19.92 -3.43 9.13
C ARG A 134 19.02 -3.23 7.91
N PHE A 135 17.84 -3.83 7.99
CA PHE A 135 16.83 -3.79 6.95
C PHE A 135 15.41 -3.73 7.57
N PHE A 136 14.51 -3.10 6.89
CA PHE A 136 13.08 -3.13 7.18
C PHE A 136 12.32 -3.59 5.93
N ASN A 137 11.35 -4.51 6.06
CA ASN A 137 10.55 -5.02 4.96
C ASN A 137 9.51 -3.98 4.48
N GLY A 138 9.99 -2.85 3.98
CA GLY A 138 9.21 -1.82 3.32
C GLY A 138 8.59 -2.29 2.00
N GLY A 139 7.77 -1.44 1.38
CA GLY A 139 7.12 -1.74 0.11
C GLY A 139 8.12 -1.83 -1.05
N HIS A 140 7.68 -2.46 -2.14
CA HIS A 140 8.47 -2.65 -3.36
C HIS A 140 8.69 -1.33 -4.11
N CYS A 141 7.66 -0.49 -4.23
CA CYS A 141 7.81 0.84 -4.83
C CYS A 141 8.61 1.74 -3.87
N PRO A 142 9.84 2.18 -4.26
CA PRO A 142 10.78 2.81 -3.33
C PRO A 142 10.34 4.17 -2.80
N SER A 143 9.51 4.91 -3.54
CA SER A 143 9.03 6.24 -3.18
C SER A 143 7.82 6.24 -2.23
N VAL A 144 7.28 5.07 -1.89
CA VAL A 144 6.12 4.96 -0.97
C VAL A 144 6.51 5.36 0.45
N GLY A 145 5.80 6.34 1.01
CA GLY A 145 5.92 6.72 2.43
C GLY A 145 5.39 5.63 3.35
N ILE A 146 6.07 5.41 4.48
CA ILE A 146 5.75 4.32 5.40
C ILE A 146 4.40 4.49 6.12
N GLY A 147 3.83 5.70 6.19
CA GLY A 147 2.63 5.97 6.99
C GLY A 147 1.41 5.20 6.53
N GLY A 148 0.87 5.50 5.35
CA GLY A 148 -0.28 4.78 4.80
C GLY A 148 0.02 3.30 4.58
N PHE A 149 1.24 2.98 4.14
CA PHE A 149 1.71 1.62 3.93
C PHE A 149 1.57 0.76 5.20
N LEU A 150 2.10 1.22 6.34
CA LEU A 150 2.03 0.50 7.61
C LEU A 150 0.60 0.41 8.16
N LEU A 151 -0.17 1.50 8.07
CA LEU A 151 -1.55 1.52 8.54
C LEU A 151 -2.46 0.51 7.81
N GLN A 152 -2.10 0.10 6.59
CA GLN A 152 -2.84 -0.86 5.77
C GLN A 152 -2.37 -2.31 5.92
N GLY A 153 -1.42 -2.59 6.81
CA GLY A 153 -0.75 -3.88 6.96
C GLY A 153 0.64 -3.90 6.35
N GLY A 154 0.82 -3.34 5.16
CA GLY A 154 2.10 -3.18 4.49
C GLY A 154 2.65 -4.49 3.89
N GLN A 155 2.24 -4.82 2.66
CA GLN A 155 2.82 -5.89 1.87
C GLN A 155 4.22 -5.48 1.41
N GLY A 156 5.23 -5.82 2.19
CA GLY A 156 6.61 -5.51 1.92
C GLY A 156 7.41 -6.69 1.36
N TRP A 157 8.70 -6.46 1.14
CA TRP A 157 9.63 -7.48 0.68
C TRP A 157 9.51 -8.76 1.50
N ASN A 158 9.34 -9.88 0.80
CA ASN A 158 9.17 -11.22 1.35
C ASN A 158 8.10 -11.32 2.45
N ALA A 159 6.94 -10.66 2.26
CA ALA A 159 5.85 -10.67 3.23
C ALA A 159 5.38 -12.10 3.58
N ARG A 160 5.45 -13.06 2.65
CA ARG A 160 5.08 -14.46 2.89
C ARG A 160 5.97 -15.14 3.94
N GLY A 161 7.26 -14.85 3.95
CA GLY A 161 8.20 -15.44 4.91
C GLY A 161 8.43 -14.57 6.14
N TRP A 162 8.51 -13.26 5.95
CA TRP A 162 8.88 -12.32 7.01
C TRP A 162 7.71 -11.65 7.71
N GLY A 163 6.51 -11.81 7.16
CA GLY A 163 5.29 -11.19 7.65
C GLY A 163 5.06 -9.79 7.10
N TRP A 164 3.90 -9.29 7.41
CA TRP A 164 3.47 -7.95 7.06
C TRP A 164 4.33 -6.91 7.78
N ALA A 165 4.60 -5.79 7.13
CA ALA A 165 5.42 -4.74 7.74
C ALA A 165 4.84 -4.23 9.06
N ALA A 166 3.51 -4.17 9.19
CA ALA A 166 2.81 -3.77 10.42
C ALA A 166 3.04 -4.72 11.60
N GLU A 167 3.41 -5.99 11.38
CA GLU A 167 3.79 -6.91 12.46
C GLU A 167 5.07 -6.45 13.20
N ASN A 168 5.87 -5.60 12.55
CA ASN A 168 7.11 -5.06 13.09
C ASN A 168 6.96 -3.71 13.78
N ILE A 169 5.73 -3.14 13.84
CA ILE A 169 5.46 -1.96 14.65
C ILE A 169 5.49 -2.37 16.13
N VAL A 170 6.33 -1.74 16.94
CA VAL A 170 6.41 -1.98 18.39
C VAL A 170 5.76 -0.88 19.21
N ALA A 171 5.63 0.32 18.66
CA ALA A 171 4.88 1.44 19.22
C ALA A 171 4.60 2.48 18.13
N ILE A 172 3.63 3.37 18.42
CA ILE A 172 3.37 4.57 17.63
C ILE A 172 3.26 5.78 18.54
N ASP A 173 3.66 6.94 18.04
CA ASP A 173 3.26 8.23 18.62
C ASP A 173 2.10 8.75 17.76
N VAL A 174 0.98 9.10 18.38
CA VAL A 174 -0.27 9.42 17.68
C VAL A 174 -0.97 10.62 18.29
N VAL A 175 -1.45 11.53 17.46
CA VAL A 175 -2.35 12.64 17.85
C VAL A 175 -3.78 12.14 17.78
N THR A 176 -4.48 12.21 18.92
CA THR A 176 -5.86 11.74 19.10
C THR A 176 -6.90 12.76 18.63
N ALA A 177 -8.18 12.37 18.66
CA ALA A 177 -9.30 13.26 18.35
C ALA A 177 -9.49 14.42 19.35
N GLU A 178 -8.83 14.36 20.51
CA GLU A 178 -8.77 15.44 21.50
C GLU A 178 -7.61 16.42 21.25
N GLY A 179 -6.76 16.15 20.24
CA GLY A 179 -5.55 16.94 19.97
C GLY A 179 -4.45 16.70 21.00
N GLU A 180 -4.35 15.49 21.53
CA GLU A 180 -3.32 15.05 22.46
C GLU A 180 -2.33 14.11 21.76
N LEU A 181 -1.04 14.35 21.95
CA LEU A 181 0.02 13.45 21.50
C LEU A 181 0.22 12.35 22.55
N VAL A 182 -0.03 11.11 22.19
CA VAL A 182 0.13 9.95 23.07
C VAL A 182 0.99 8.87 22.41
N ARG A 183 1.68 8.08 23.24
CA ARG A 183 2.35 6.85 22.80
C ARG A 183 1.43 5.66 23.00
N ALA A 184 1.23 4.87 21.95
CA ALA A 184 0.48 3.64 21.98
C ALA A 184 1.38 2.42 21.68
N ASP A 185 1.24 1.38 22.50
CA ASP A 185 1.94 0.11 22.38
C ASP A 185 1.04 -1.04 22.91
N GLU A 186 1.55 -2.24 23.06
CA GLU A 186 0.78 -3.39 23.55
C GLU A 186 0.15 -3.18 24.94
N THR A 187 0.71 -2.27 25.75
CA THR A 187 0.31 -2.05 27.15
C THR A 187 -0.38 -0.71 27.41
N ARG A 188 -0.13 0.28 26.56
CA ARG A 188 -0.66 1.65 26.68
C ARG A 188 -1.43 2.00 25.42
N HIS A 189 -2.66 2.49 25.55
CA HIS A 189 -3.53 2.80 24.42
C HIS A 189 -3.52 1.64 23.39
N SER A 190 -3.61 0.40 23.90
CA SER A 190 -3.44 -0.82 23.13
C SER A 190 -4.48 -0.98 22.01
N ASP A 191 -5.63 -0.35 22.16
CA ASP A 191 -6.67 -0.25 21.15
C ASP A 191 -6.27 0.62 19.93
N LEU A 192 -5.59 1.77 20.17
CA LEU A 192 -4.99 2.58 19.09
C LEU A 192 -3.86 1.82 18.41
N PHE A 193 -3.00 1.16 19.19
CA PHE A 193 -1.92 0.33 18.66
C PHE A 193 -2.43 -0.83 17.80
N TRP A 194 -3.49 -1.50 18.26
CA TRP A 194 -4.15 -2.56 17.51
C TRP A 194 -4.73 -2.04 16.18
N ALA A 195 -5.46 -0.92 16.22
CA ALA A 195 -6.11 -0.31 15.08
C ALA A 195 -5.10 0.21 14.04
N ALA A 196 -3.97 0.81 14.46
CA ALA A 196 -2.93 1.31 13.57
C ALA A 196 -2.25 0.22 12.75
N ARG A 197 -2.46 -1.05 13.07
CA ARG A 197 -1.92 -2.21 12.36
C ARG A 197 -2.99 -2.86 11.47
N GLY A 198 -3.59 -2.06 10.55
CA GLY A 198 -4.53 -2.60 9.56
C GLY A 198 -5.78 -1.77 9.27
N ALA A 199 -6.11 -0.74 10.07
CA ALA A 199 -7.27 0.10 9.77
C ALA A 199 -7.13 0.94 8.49
N GLY A 200 -5.90 1.17 8.02
CA GLY A 200 -5.66 1.96 6.82
C GLY A 200 -6.24 3.38 6.90
N PRO A 201 -6.88 3.86 5.84
CA PRO A 201 -7.53 5.18 5.82
C PRO A 201 -8.68 5.32 6.82
N GLY A 202 -9.15 4.22 7.40
CA GLY A 202 -10.16 4.24 8.47
C GLY A 202 -9.59 4.50 9.86
N PHE A 203 -8.28 4.67 10.01
CA PHE A 203 -7.65 5.01 11.29
C PHE A 203 -8.11 6.41 11.77
N PHE A 204 -8.33 6.53 13.06
CA PHE A 204 -8.96 7.68 13.73
C PHE A 204 -7.98 8.42 14.64
N GLY A 205 -6.82 8.73 14.11
CA GLY A 205 -5.74 9.50 14.71
C GLY A 205 -4.67 9.82 13.67
N ILE A 206 -3.72 10.68 14.00
CA ILE A 206 -2.58 10.97 13.13
C ILE A 206 -1.34 10.37 13.77
N VAL A 207 -0.81 9.29 13.18
CA VAL A 207 0.49 8.78 13.59
C VAL A 207 1.55 9.80 13.17
N THR A 208 2.33 10.27 14.13
CA THR A 208 3.46 11.18 13.90
C THR A 208 4.78 10.44 13.85
N ARG A 209 4.84 9.25 14.47
CA ARG A 209 6.06 8.44 14.50
C ARG A 209 5.73 6.96 14.69
N PHE A 210 6.36 6.12 13.86
CA PHE A 210 6.38 4.67 14.03
C PHE A 210 7.68 4.24 14.68
N HIS A 211 7.61 3.29 15.61
CA HIS A 211 8.75 2.59 16.19
C HIS A 211 8.76 1.17 15.63
N LEU A 212 9.79 0.84 14.81
CA LEU A 212 9.82 -0.34 13.96
C LEU A 212 10.96 -1.26 14.37
N ARG A 213 10.66 -2.54 14.58
CA ARG A 213 11.67 -3.58 14.74
C ARG A 213 12.32 -3.85 13.40
N THR A 214 13.66 -3.73 13.35
CA THR A 214 14.45 -4.03 12.16
C THR A 214 15.00 -5.45 12.22
N ARG A 215 15.45 -5.95 11.08
CA ARG A 215 16.16 -7.23 10.94
C ARG A 215 17.58 -7.03 10.41
N PRO A 216 18.46 -8.03 10.52
CA PRO A 216 19.73 -7.99 9.79
C PRO A 216 19.50 -7.80 8.29
N LEU A 217 20.35 -7.01 7.66
CA LEU A 217 20.38 -6.90 6.21
C LEU A 217 20.81 -8.24 5.61
N PRO A 218 20.02 -8.84 4.68
CA PRO A 218 20.46 -10.04 3.97
C PRO A 218 21.80 -9.82 3.27
N LYS A 219 22.74 -10.77 3.40
CA LYS A 219 24.07 -10.62 2.81
C LYS A 219 24.13 -11.00 1.34
N TYR A 220 23.14 -11.81 0.91
CA TYR A 220 23.03 -12.29 -0.45
C TYR A 220 21.56 -12.27 -0.91
N LEU A 221 21.32 -11.63 -2.04
CA LEU A 221 20.07 -11.73 -2.76
C LEU A 221 20.30 -12.55 -4.02
N GLY A 222 19.54 -13.63 -4.19
CA GLY A 222 19.49 -14.41 -5.42
C GLY A 222 18.22 -14.05 -6.20
N HIS A 223 18.32 -13.99 -7.52
CA HIS A 223 17.23 -13.64 -8.40
C HIS A 223 17.05 -14.68 -9.50
N THR A 224 15.84 -15.15 -9.70
CA THR A 224 15.42 -16.01 -10.79
C THR A 224 14.34 -15.30 -11.59
N VAL A 225 14.44 -15.32 -12.91
CA VAL A 225 13.42 -14.83 -13.85
C VAL A 225 13.29 -15.81 -14.99
N HIS A 226 12.08 -16.28 -15.25
CA HIS A 226 11.72 -16.99 -16.47
C HIS A 226 10.67 -16.16 -17.21
N ALA A 227 10.95 -15.77 -18.45
CA ALA A 227 10.05 -15.03 -19.31
C ALA A 227 9.41 -15.97 -20.34
N TYR A 228 8.10 -15.97 -20.44
CA TYR A 228 7.34 -16.83 -21.35
C TYR A 228 6.49 -16.02 -22.32
N PRO A 229 6.26 -16.53 -23.55
CA PRO A 229 5.22 -16.00 -24.41
C PRO A 229 3.83 -16.31 -23.79
N LEU A 230 2.83 -15.45 -24.06
CA LEU A 230 1.51 -15.57 -23.43
C LEU A 230 0.70 -16.80 -23.84
N ASP A 231 1.07 -17.48 -24.93
CA ASP A 231 0.47 -18.77 -25.31
C ASP A 231 0.74 -19.90 -24.30
N LEU A 232 1.73 -19.70 -23.40
CA LEU A 232 2.04 -20.60 -22.29
C LEU A 232 1.39 -20.19 -20.96
N PHE A 233 0.54 -19.19 -20.96
CA PHE A 233 -0.02 -18.64 -19.72
C PHE A 233 -0.71 -19.71 -18.86
N ASP A 234 -1.61 -20.48 -19.45
CA ASP A 234 -2.41 -21.47 -18.69
C ASP A 234 -1.53 -22.56 -18.07
N GLU A 235 -0.60 -23.09 -18.87
CA GLU A 235 0.30 -24.16 -18.43
C GLU A 235 1.24 -23.69 -17.33
N VAL A 236 1.88 -22.52 -17.53
CA VAL A 236 2.86 -21.96 -16.57
C VAL A 236 2.17 -21.56 -15.29
N MET A 237 1.03 -20.88 -15.35
CA MET A 237 0.29 -20.45 -14.15
C MET A 237 -0.33 -21.62 -13.41
N THR A 238 -0.82 -22.66 -14.08
CA THR A 238 -1.29 -23.89 -13.45
C THR A 238 -0.16 -24.60 -12.70
N TRP A 239 1.01 -24.71 -13.31
CA TRP A 239 2.20 -25.25 -12.67
C TRP A 239 2.60 -24.40 -11.43
N LEU A 240 2.69 -23.08 -11.59
CA LEU A 240 3.08 -22.19 -10.50
C LEU A 240 2.10 -22.27 -9.33
N HIS A 241 0.80 -22.23 -9.61
CA HIS A 241 -0.25 -22.37 -8.60
C HIS A 241 -0.14 -23.72 -7.84
N GLY A 242 0.20 -24.81 -8.54
CA GLY A 242 0.36 -26.11 -7.93
C GLY A 242 1.59 -26.27 -7.04
N MET A 243 2.65 -25.46 -7.28
CA MET A 243 3.94 -25.65 -6.62
C MET A 243 4.38 -24.54 -5.65
N HIS A 244 3.77 -23.35 -5.71
CA HIS A 244 4.26 -22.16 -4.98
C HIS A 244 4.37 -22.36 -3.45
N HIS A 245 3.56 -23.23 -2.88
CA HIS A 245 3.59 -23.59 -1.45
C HIS A 245 4.78 -24.48 -1.05
N THR A 246 5.49 -25.07 -2.03
CA THR A 246 6.68 -25.91 -1.79
C THR A 246 7.98 -25.12 -1.78
N VAL A 247 7.97 -23.88 -2.24
CA VAL A 247 9.15 -23.01 -2.28
C VAL A 247 9.43 -22.47 -0.89
N SER A 248 10.73 -22.40 -0.54
CA SER A 248 11.20 -21.84 0.73
C SER A 248 10.58 -20.47 1.04
N ASP A 249 10.26 -20.21 2.30
CA ASP A 249 9.78 -18.92 2.80
C ASP A 249 10.84 -17.80 2.75
N LEU A 250 12.10 -18.15 2.42
CA LEU A 250 13.14 -17.16 2.10
C LEU A 250 13.01 -16.56 0.72
N VAL A 251 12.08 -17.05 -0.11
CA VAL A 251 11.88 -16.60 -1.50
C VAL A 251 10.57 -15.85 -1.62
N GLU A 252 10.61 -14.63 -2.09
CA GLU A 252 9.43 -13.95 -2.62
C GLU A 252 9.15 -14.44 -4.04
N ILE A 253 7.91 -14.82 -4.33
CA ILE A 253 7.50 -15.36 -5.65
C ILE A 253 6.45 -14.44 -6.25
N VAL A 254 6.75 -13.97 -7.45
CA VAL A 254 5.81 -13.12 -8.22
C VAL A 254 5.72 -13.64 -9.66
N ALA A 255 4.50 -13.81 -10.15
CA ALA A 255 4.25 -13.83 -11.57
C ALA A 255 3.66 -12.49 -12.01
N LEU A 256 4.09 -11.99 -13.16
CA LEU A 256 3.53 -10.75 -13.71
C LEU A 256 3.55 -10.77 -15.22
N THR A 257 2.64 -10.02 -15.81
CA THR A 257 2.68 -9.71 -17.24
C THR A 257 2.93 -8.24 -17.45
N GLN A 258 3.82 -7.94 -18.36
CA GLN A 258 4.16 -6.58 -18.79
C GLN A 258 4.70 -6.59 -20.22
N THR A 259 4.65 -5.44 -20.89
CA THR A 259 5.26 -5.27 -22.21
C THR A 259 6.67 -4.69 -22.05
N PRO A 260 7.74 -5.45 -22.34
CA PRO A 260 9.11 -4.95 -22.28
C PRO A 260 9.33 -3.79 -23.28
N PRO A 261 10.31 -2.89 -23.03
CA PRO A 261 10.58 -1.74 -23.92
C PRO A 261 10.93 -2.12 -25.36
N ASP A 262 11.57 -3.28 -25.54
CA ASP A 262 12.05 -3.80 -26.83
C ASP A 262 11.05 -4.73 -27.53
N ARG A 263 9.81 -4.85 -27.01
CA ARG A 263 8.74 -5.70 -27.56
C ARG A 263 7.44 -4.93 -27.73
N ASP A 264 6.60 -5.41 -28.63
CA ASP A 264 5.23 -4.88 -28.82
C ASP A 264 4.17 -5.70 -28.07
N GLU A 265 4.49 -6.94 -27.71
CA GLU A 265 3.59 -7.86 -27.01
C GLU A 265 4.05 -8.05 -25.55
N PRO A 266 3.10 -8.19 -24.61
CA PRO A 266 3.43 -8.52 -23.26
C PRO A 266 4.02 -9.93 -23.12
N VAL A 267 4.80 -10.13 -22.06
CA VAL A 267 5.38 -11.42 -21.69
C VAL A 267 4.95 -11.79 -20.28
N LEU A 268 4.80 -13.08 -20.02
CA LEU A 268 4.61 -13.60 -18.67
C LEU A 268 5.99 -13.80 -18.02
N LEU A 269 6.23 -13.14 -16.91
CA LEU A 269 7.42 -13.32 -16.09
C LEU A 269 7.05 -14.13 -14.84
N VAL A 270 7.80 -15.17 -14.53
CA VAL A 270 7.80 -15.85 -13.23
C VAL A 270 9.12 -15.50 -12.55
N THR A 271 9.04 -14.85 -11.40
CA THR A 271 10.21 -14.34 -10.70
C THR A 271 10.29 -14.89 -9.29
N GLY A 272 11.52 -15.11 -8.81
CA GLY A 272 11.82 -15.41 -7.42
C GLY A 272 12.97 -14.55 -6.93
N VAL A 273 12.82 -13.91 -5.79
CA VAL A 273 13.89 -13.18 -5.11
C VAL A 273 14.13 -13.84 -3.76
N SER A 274 15.30 -14.43 -3.58
CA SER A 274 15.71 -15.00 -2.30
C SER A 274 16.49 -13.98 -1.48
N MET A 275 16.25 -13.99 -0.18
CA MET A 275 16.88 -13.10 0.79
C MET A 275 17.61 -13.94 1.84
N THR A 276 18.88 -14.26 1.58
CA THR A 276 19.70 -15.24 2.28
C THR A 276 21.03 -14.66 2.75
N ASP A 277 21.86 -15.48 3.36
CA ASP A 277 23.19 -15.06 3.78
C ASP A 277 24.30 -15.54 2.83
N THR A 278 24.02 -16.57 2.01
CA THR A 278 25.01 -17.15 1.06
C THR A 278 24.41 -17.43 -0.31
N ALA A 279 25.27 -17.61 -1.31
CA ALA A 279 24.88 -17.98 -2.66
C ALA A 279 24.29 -19.40 -2.74
N GLU A 280 24.82 -20.32 -1.93
CA GLU A 280 24.39 -21.71 -1.86
C GLU A 280 22.97 -21.79 -1.30
N GLU A 281 22.67 -21.08 -0.21
CA GLU A 281 21.31 -20.97 0.36
C GLU A 281 20.33 -20.37 -0.66
N ALA A 282 20.75 -19.34 -1.40
CA ALA A 282 19.93 -18.73 -2.44
C ALA A 282 19.60 -19.71 -3.56
N ALA A 283 20.61 -20.44 -4.05
CA ALA A 283 20.45 -21.44 -5.10
C ALA A 283 19.51 -22.58 -4.66
N GLU A 284 19.67 -23.09 -3.43
CA GLU A 284 18.81 -24.12 -2.86
C GLU A 284 17.36 -23.63 -2.72
N ALA A 285 17.17 -22.43 -2.18
CA ALA A 285 15.84 -21.84 -1.96
C ALA A 285 15.08 -21.60 -3.29
N LEU A 286 15.78 -21.22 -4.35
CA LEU A 286 15.23 -20.94 -5.68
C LEU A 286 15.07 -22.18 -6.57
N ALA A 287 15.74 -23.31 -6.24
CA ALA A 287 15.75 -24.53 -7.07
C ALA A 287 14.35 -25.05 -7.47
N PRO A 288 13.30 -24.99 -6.63
CA PRO A 288 11.96 -25.42 -7.05
C PRO A 288 11.41 -24.64 -8.24
N LEU A 289 11.76 -23.35 -8.40
CA LEU A 289 11.35 -22.53 -9.54
C LEU A 289 12.06 -22.95 -10.84
N HIS A 290 13.29 -23.49 -10.72
CA HIS A 290 14.05 -23.99 -11.87
C HIS A 290 13.52 -25.34 -12.39
N ALA A 291 12.82 -26.11 -11.56
CA ALA A 291 12.18 -27.37 -11.94
C ALA A 291 10.91 -27.20 -12.78
N ASN A 292 10.75 -26.04 -13.41
CA ASN A 292 9.64 -25.72 -14.28
C ASN A 292 9.65 -26.60 -15.54
N PRO A 293 8.58 -27.39 -15.83
CA PRO A 293 8.52 -28.26 -17.00
C PRO A 293 8.50 -27.51 -18.33
N TYR A 294 8.24 -26.21 -18.31
CA TYR A 294 8.20 -25.33 -19.48
C TYR A 294 9.48 -24.47 -19.64
N ALA A 295 10.50 -24.69 -18.82
CA ALA A 295 11.71 -23.88 -18.80
C ALA A 295 12.39 -23.78 -20.18
N ASP A 296 12.40 -24.85 -20.97
CA ASP A 296 13.00 -24.87 -22.33
C ASP A 296 12.19 -24.08 -23.37
N ARG A 297 10.95 -23.68 -23.05
CA ARG A 297 10.11 -22.82 -23.88
C ARG A 297 10.18 -21.34 -23.48
N ALA A 298 10.96 -21.01 -22.46
CA ALA A 298 11.14 -19.64 -22.03
C ALA A 298 11.90 -18.82 -23.09
N LEU A 299 11.47 -17.59 -23.31
CA LEU A 299 12.13 -16.61 -24.17
C LEU A 299 13.46 -16.16 -23.59
N PHE A 300 13.52 -16.13 -22.25
CA PHE A 300 14.68 -15.70 -21.48
C PHE A 300 14.66 -16.36 -20.11
N ARG A 301 15.85 -16.72 -19.58
CA ARG A 301 16.01 -17.29 -18.25
C ARG A 301 17.22 -16.69 -17.53
N VAL A 302 17.01 -16.38 -16.25
CA VAL A 302 18.07 -16.14 -15.26
C VAL A 302 17.78 -17.04 -14.07
N GLU A 303 18.75 -17.76 -13.57
CA GLU A 303 18.58 -18.72 -12.48
C GLU A 303 19.59 -18.44 -11.36
N ALA A 304 19.07 -18.16 -10.14
CA ALA A 304 19.82 -17.91 -8.92
C ALA A 304 20.99 -16.91 -9.08
N GLN A 305 20.87 -15.96 -10.00
CA GLN A 305 21.89 -14.94 -10.22
C GLN A 305 21.90 -13.95 -9.06
N ARG A 306 23.09 -13.50 -8.66
CA ARG A 306 23.20 -12.46 -7.64
C ARG A 306 22.56 -11.16 -8.11
N THR A 307 21.80 -10.54 -7.22
CA THR A 307 21.26 -9.20 -7.38
C THR A 307 21.48 -8.37 -6.12
N THR A 308 21.09 -7.11 -6.17
CA THR A 308 21.12 -6.19 -5.04
C THR A 308 19.74 -5.59 -4.80
N LEU A 309 19.49 -5.07 -3.60
CA LEU A 309 18.24 -4.36 -3.31
C LEU A 309 18.08 -3.14 -4.23
N ASP A 310 19.16 -2.42 -4.51
CA ASP A 310 19.14 -1.24 -5.40
C ASP A 310 18.75 -1.61 -6.83
N GLU A 311 19.22 -2.73 -7.37
CA GLU A 311 18.81 -3.23 -8.69
C GLU A 311 17.33 -3.61 -8.71
N GLN A 312 16.82 -4.27 -7.65
CA GLN A 312 15.43 -4.61 -7.51
C GLN A 312 14.54 -3.34 -7.42
N LEU A 313 14.93 -2.36 -6.62
CA LEU A 313 14.24 -1.07 -6.49
C LEU A 313 14.29 -0.26 -7.80
N ALA A 314 15.39 -0.32 -8.56
CA ALA A 314 15.48 0.32 -9.87
C ALA A 314 14.47 -0.29 -10.87
N GLY A 315 14.33 -1.62 -10.86
CA GLY A 315 13.30 -2.32 -11.65
C GLY A 315 11.88 -1.86 -11.28
N GLN A 316 11.60 -1.71 -10.00
CA GLN A 316 10.30 -1.24 -9.51
C GLN A 316 9.98 0.21 -9.94
N ARG A 317 10.97 1.11 -9.99
CA ARG A 317 10.77 2.48 -10.53
C ARG A 317 10.38 2.47 -12.01
N LEU A 318 10.99 1.59 -12.79
CA LEU A 318 10.64 1.46 -14.22
C LEU A 318 9.23 0.90 -14.43
N ALA A 319 8.79 -0.01 -13.57
CA ALA A 319 7.44 -0.58 -13.62
C ALA A 319 6.35 0.40 -13.16
N ASN A 320 6.70 1.37 -12.31
CA ASN A 320 5.77 2.33 -11.72
C ASN A 320 6.19 3.78 -12.06
N PRO A 321 6.08 4.21 -13.33
CA PRO A 321 6.52 5.55 -13.74
C PRO A 321 5.69 6.65 -13.08
N GLU A 322 6.36 7.69 -12.58
CA GLU A 322 5.71 8.89 -12.04
C GLU A 322 5.03 9.73 -13.14
N GLY A 323 4.02 10.49 -12.76
CA GLY A 323 3.32 11.40 -13.68
C GLY A 323 2.32 10.72 -14.62
N HIS A 324 2.05 9.43 -14.43
CA HIS A 324 1.05 8.69 -15.20
C HIS A 324 -0.27 8.56 -14.43
N ARG A 325 -1.34 8.32 -15.18
CA ARG A 325 -2.67 8.02 -14.65
C ARG A 325 -2.78 6.53 -14.38
N TYR A 326 -3.23 6.19 -13.19
CA TYR A 326 -3.38 4.81 -12.73
C TYR A 326 -4.84 4.49 -12.41
N LEU A 327 -5.32 3.38 -12.93
CA LEU A 327 -6.54 2.72 -12.49
C LEU A 327 -6.10 1.38 -11.90
N VAL A 328 -6.32 1.19 -10.61
CA VAL A 328 -5.80 0.03 -9.88
C VAL A 328 -6.92 -0.67 -9.15
N ASP A 329 -6.89 -2.00 -9.19
CA ASP A 329 -7.77 -2.83 -8.38
C ASP A 329 -7.11 -4.17 -8.07
N ASN A 330 -7.59 -4.87 -7.04
CA ASN A 330 -6.97 -6.08 -6.56
C ASN A 330 -7.97 -7.08 -5.97
N ALA A 331 -7.52 -8.31 -5.79
CA ALA A 331 -8.27 -9.36 -5.12
C ALA A 331 -7.35 -10.31 -4.36
N TRP A 332 -7.80 -10.76 -3.20
CA TRP A 332 -7.34 -11.98 -2.56
C TRP A 332 -8.02 -13.16 -3.23
N LEU A 333 -7.25 -14.06 -3.84
CA LEU A 333 -7.80 -15.20 -4.58
C LEU A 333 -7.65 -16.50 -3.78
N THR A 334 -8.65 -17.38 -3.93
CA THR A 334 -8.69 -18.69 -3.30
C THR A 334 -9.35 -19.69 -4.26
N GLY A 335 -8.97 -20.95 -4.16
CA GLY A 335 -9.52 -22.02 -4.98
C GLY A 335 -8.44 -22.80 -5.74
N PRO A 336 -8.82 -23.90 -6.42
CA PRO A 336 -7.91 -24.72 -7.19
C PRO A 336 -7.47 -24.02 -8.49
N ALA A 337 -6.38 -24.52 -9.09
CA ALA A 337 -5.80 -23.92 -10.29
C ALA A 337 -6.76 -23.85 -11.50
N ASP A 338 -7.61 -24.85 -11.66
CA ASP A 338 -8.59 -24.92 -12.74
C ASP A 338 -9.75 -23.90 -12.62
N GLU A 339 -9.90 -23.27 -11.46
CA GLU A 339 -10.82 -22.16 -11.24
C GLU A 339 -10.06 -20.80 -11.26
N VAL A 340 -8.92 -20.71 -10.58
CA VAL A 340 -8.16 -19.45 -10.43
C VAL A 340 -7.49 -19.02 -11.73
N VAL A 341 -6.84 -19.95 -12.48
CA VAL A 341 -6.09 -19.57 -13.69
C VAL A 341 -7.01 -19.02 -14.79
N PRO A 342 -8.16 -19.64 -15.11
CA PRO A 342 -9.10 -19.02 -16.06
C PRO A 342 -9.64 -17.65 -15.59
N ALA A 343 -9.90 -17.49 -14.30
CA ALA A 343 -10.44 -16.25 -13.74
C ALA A 343 -9.48 -15.04 -13.88
N ILE A 344 -8.17 -15.26 -13.78
CA ILE A 344 -7.18 -14.19 -13.92
C ILE A 344 -6.72 -13.98 -15.37
N ARG A 345 -7.07 -14.87 -16.29
CA ARG A 345 -6.53 -14.90 -17.66
C ARG A 345 -6.64 -13.55 -18.37
N ARG A 346 -7.83 -12.94 -18.39
CA ARG A 346 -8.06 -11.66 -19.06
C ARG A 346 -7.13 -10.57 -18.57
N ALA A 347 -6.99 -10.44 -17.25
CA ALA A 347 -6.14 -9.43 -16.61
C ALA A 347 -4.67 -9.60 -16.99
N PHE A 348 -4.21 -10.84 -17.22
CA PHE A 348 -2.82 -11.15 -17.59
C PHE A 348 -2.56 -11.09 -19.09
N THR A 349 -3.55 -11.42 -19.94
CA THR A 349 -3.28 -11.65 -21.37
C THR A 349 -3.86 -10.59 -22.30
N GLU A 350 -4.76 -9.71 -21.82
CA GLU A 350 -5.50 -8.76 -22.66
C GLU A 350 -5.25 -7.31 -22.24
N HIS A 351 -3.99 -6.90 -22.06
CA HIS A 351 -3.63 -5.57 -21.56
C HIS A 351 -4.17 -4.45 -22.49
N PRO A 352 -4.94 -3.46 -21.95
CA PRO A 352 -5.54 -2.40 -22.76
C PRO A 352 -4.56 -1.29 -23.12
N THR A 353 -3.41 -1.22 -22.44
CA THR A 353 -2.33 -0.27 -22.72
C THR A 353 -0.96 -0.95 -22.63
N ARG A 354 0.05 -0.37 -23.28
CA ARG A 354 1.42 -0.87 -23.23
C ARG A 354 2.00 -0.89 -21.80
N HIS A 355 1.58 0.05 -20.96
CA HIS A 355 2.10 0.19 -19.58
C HIS A 355 1.25 -0.55 -18.55
N THR A 356 0.17 -1.21 -18.95
CA THR A 356 -0.61 -2.08 -18.06
C THR A 356 0.25 -3.26 -17.62
N PHE A 357 0.16 -3.59 -16.35
CA PHE A 357 0.73 -4.82 -15.81
C PHE A 357 -0.20 -5.43 -14.77
N THR A 358 -0.15 -6.76 -14.67
CA THR A 358 -0.88 -7.52 -13.66
C THR A 358 0.11 -8.39 -12.91
N ILE A 359 -0.05 -8.44 -11.60
CA ILE A 359 0.80 -9.20 -10.68
C ILE A 359 0.01 -10.30 -9.98
N TRP A 360 0.67 -11.41 -9.75
CA TRP A 360 0.26 -12.51 -8.90
C TRP A 360 1.36 -12.75 -7.88
N PHE A 361 1.07 -12.52 -6.59
CA PHE A 361 1.99 -12.77 -5.49
C PHE A 361 1.60 -14.04 -4.76
N SER A 362 2.57 -14.92 -4.53
CA SER A 362 2.42 -16.03 -3.60
C SER A 362 2.55 -15.53 -2.16
N MET A 363 1.51 -15.80 -1.38
CA MET A 363 1.54 -15.63 0.09
C MET A 363 1.59 -16.98 0.81
N ALA A 364 1.61 -18.10 0.07
CA ALA A 364 1.62 -19.45 0.61
C ALA A 364 3.02 -19.89 1.10
N PRO A 365 3.10 -20.70 2.18
CA PRO A 365 1.97 -21.06 3.03
C PRO A 365 1.54 -19.88 3.91
N LEU A 366 0.25 -19.77 4.17
CA LEU A 366 -0.28 -18.68 5.00
C LEU A 366 0.29 -18.73 6.42
N ARG A 367 0.77 -17.59 6.88
CA ARG A 367 1.21 -17.41 8.26
C ARG A 367 0.02 -17.07 9.17
N GLN A 368 0.09 -17.49 10.44
CA GLN A 368 -0.84 -17.00 11.44
C GLN A 368 -0.50 -15.53 11.76
N LEU A 369 -1.50 -14.67 11.58
CA LEU A 369 -1.37 -13.24 11.90
C LEU A 369 -1.44 -13.01 13.42
N PRO A 370 -0.68 -12.04 13.98
CA PRO A 370 -0.86 -11.59 15.34
C PRO A 370 -2.22 -10.87 15.50
N ASP A 371 -2.64 -10.63 16.76
CA ASP A 371 -3.84 -9.82 17.02
C ASP A 371 -3.63 -8.37 16.58
N MET A 372 -4.19 -8.03 15.42
CA MET A 372 -4.14 -6.68 14.81
C MET A 372 -5.37 -6.48 13.89
N ALA A 373 -5.61 -5.23 13.49
CA ALA A 373 -6.75 -4.93 12.63
C ALA A 373 -6.62 -5.55 11.23
N PHE A 374 -5.41 -5.62 10.67
CA PHE A 374 -5.17 -6.39 9.45
C PHE A 374 -5.37 -7.90 9.72
N SER A 375 -6.32 -8.51 9.04
CA SER A 375 -6.77 -9.86 9.40
C SER A 375 -7.29 -10.68 8.22
N LEU A 376 -7.29 -10.12 7.01
CA LEU A 376 -7.68 -10.82 5.79
C LEU A 376 -6.50 -11.00 4.87
N GLN A 377 -6.19 -12.24 4.55
CA GLN A 377 -5.21 -12.65 3.54
C GLN A 377 -5.65 -13.98 2.92
N SER A 378 -5.15 -14.28 1.72
CA SER A 378 -5.24 -15.60 1.11
C SER A 378 -3.89 -16.01 0.53
N GLU A 379 -3.78 -17.23 -0.01
CA GLU A 379 -2.51 -17.74 -0.57
C GLU A 379 -2.07 -16.98 -1.82
N ILE A 380 -2.99 -16.24 -2.46
CA ILE A 380 -2.71 -15.52 -3.69
C ILE A 380 -3.21 -14.09 -3.57
N TYR A 381 -2.31 -13.14 -3.77
CA TYR A 381 -2.65 -11.74 -4.02
C TYR A 381 -2.54 -11.43 -5.51
N CYS A 382 -3.59 -10.87 -6.10
CA CYS A 382 -3.61 -10.45 -7.50
C CYS A 382 -3.99 -8.98 -7.59
N ALA A 383 -3.21 -8.18 -8.31
CA ALA A 383 -3.50 -6.78 -8.57
C ALA A 383 -3.21 -6.41 -10.02
N THR A 384 -4.07 -5.56 -10.58
CA THR A 384 -3.95 -5.04 -11.95
C THR A 384 -3.80 -3.54 -11.92
N TYR A 385 -2.79 -3.04 -12.62
CA TYR A 385 -2.45 -1.63 -12.75
C TYR A 385 -2.59 -1.23 -14.21
N VAL A 386 -3.66 -0.53 -14.54
CA VAL A 386 -3.85 0.07 -15.87
C VAL A 386 -3.22 1.45 -15.86
N VAL A 387 -2.13 1.60 -16.62
CA VAL A 387 -1.29 2.82 -16.63
C VAL A 387 -1.39 3.49 -17.99
N HIS A 388 -1.68 4.78 -17.99
CA HIS A 388 -1.84 5.58 -19.21
C HIS A 388 -1.61 7.07 -18.95
N ASP A 389 -1.64 7.90 -19.98
CA ASP A 389 -1.45 9.35 -19.94
C ASP A 389 -2.61 10.16 -20.53
N ASP A 390 -3.58 9.50 -21.19
CA ASP A 390 -4.72 10.15 -21.85
C ASP A 390 -5.98 10.17 -20.98
N PRO A 391 -6.37 11.33 -20.39
CA PRO A 391 -7.57 11.43 -19.55
C PRO A 391 -8.87 11.03 -20.26
N SER A 392 -8.95 11.15 -21.59
CA SER A 392 -10.14 10.80 -22.35
C SER A 392 -10.43 9.28 -22.35
N ARG A 393 -9.44 8.47 -22.02
CA ARG A 393 -9.54 7.00 -21.93
C ARG A 393 -9.91 6.47 -20.56
N ASP A 394 -10.01 7.32 -19.52
CA ASP A 394 -10.29 6.88 -18.16
C ASP A 394 -11.54 5.97 -18.07
N ALA A 395 -12.64 6.34 -18.74
CA ALA A 395 -13.88 5.57 -18.66
C ALA A 395 -13.79 4.22 -19.38
N GLU A 396 -13.18 4.18 -20.58
CA GLU A 396 -12.92 2.95 -21.34
C GLU A 396 -12.06 1.98 -20.56
N LEU A 397 -10.93 2.48 -20.04
CA LEU A 397 -9.95 1.69 -19.32
C LEU A 397 -10.48 1.21 -17.96
N ARG A 398 -11.32 2.02 -17.31
CA ARG A 398 -12.03 1.61 -16.10
C ARG A 398 -12.99 0.45 -16.39
N ALA A 399 -13.79 0.54 -17.45
CA ALA A 399 -14.70 -0.53 -17.83
C ALA A 399 -13.97 -1.85 -18.16
N TRP A 400 -12.78 -1.77 -18.77
CA TRP A 400 -11.95 -2.94 -18.98
C TRP A 400 -11.48 -3.57 -17.66
N LEU A 401 -10.98 -2.75 -16.73
CA LEU A 401 -10.52 -3.22 -15.41
C LEU A 401 -11.66 -3.84 -14.60
N ASP A 402 -12.84 -3.19 -14.60
CA ASP A 402 -14.03 -3.70 -13.91
C ASP A 402 -14.44 -5.07 -14.47
N GLY A 403 -14.36 -5.26 -15.81
CA GLY A 403 -14.57 -6.57 -16.44
C GLY A 403 -13.55 -7.63 -16.01
N ALA A 404 -12.26 -7.27 -15.93
CA ALA A 404 -11.23 -8.19 -15.46
C ALA A 404 -11.43 -8.58 -13.99
N MET A 405 -11.85 -7.63 -13.14
CA MET A 405 -12.18 -7.91 -11.73
C MET A 405 -13.45 -8.75 -11.58
N ALA A 406 -14.45 -8.58 -12.47
CA ALA A 406 -15.65 -9.39 -12.48
C ALA A 406 -15.35 -10.86 -12.81
N ASP A 407 -14.42 -11.12 -13.75
CA ASP A 407 -13.97 -12.47 -14.07
C ASP A 407 -13.32 -13.17 -12.85
N MET A 408 -12.64 -12.43 -11.97
CA MET A 408 -12.02 -12.95 -10.74
C MET A 408 -13.01 -13.15 -9.59
N GLN A 409 -14.22 -12.57 -9.65
CA GLN A 409 -15.15 -12.56 -8.51
C GLN A 409 -15.46 -13.95 -7.94
N PRO A 410 -15.67 -15.03 -8.75
CA PRO A 410 -15.98 -16.35 -8.21
C PRO A 410 -14.90 -16.93 -7.28
N VAL A 411 -13.65 -16.52 -7.46
CA VAL A 411 -12.49 -17.01 -6.71
C VAL A 411 -11.96 -15.94 -5.72
N THR A 412 -12.69 -14.84 -5.51
CA THR A 412 -12.26 -13.71 -4.67
C THR A 412 -12.72 -13.89 -3.23
N ALA A 413 -11.76 -13.91 -2.29
CA ALA A 413 -12.02 -13.89 -0.84
C ALA A 413 -12.20 -12.47 -0.27
N GLY A 414 -11.69 -11.45 -0.95
CA GLY A 414 -11.73 -10.05 -0.54
C GLY A 414 -10.67 -9.21 -1.27
N GLN A 415 -10.34 -8.04 -0.71
CA GLN A 415 -9.34 -7.14 -1.30
C GLN A 415 -8.35 -6.62 -0.25
N TYR A 416 -7.21 -6.13 -0.70
CA TYR A 416 -6.21 -5.44 0.09
C TYR A 416 -6.39 -3.92 -0.01
N LEU A 417 -6.36 -3.22 1.13
CA LEU A 417 -6.59 -1.78 1.20
C LEU A 417 -5.57 -0.95 0.40
N GLY A 418 -4.32 -1.44 0.31
CA GLY A 418 -3.22 -0.69 -0.29
C GLY A 418 -3.45 -0.34 -1.76
N ASP A 419 -4.08 -1.24 -2.50
CA ASP A 419 -4.31 -1.12 -3.93
C ASP A 419 -5.80 -1.03 -4.28
N SER A 420 -6.60 -0.40 -3.39
CA SER A 420 -8.05 -0.29 -3.55
C SER A 420 -8.53 1.15 -3.76
N ASP A 421 -9.65 1.27 -4.46
CA ASP A 421 -10.44 2.50 -4.60
C ASP A 421 -11.91 2.21 -4.27
N PHE A 422 -12.32 2.50 -3.02
CA PHE A 422 -13.69 2.25 -2.56
C PHE A 422 -14.74 3.18 -3.18
N THR A 423 -14.31 4.18 -3.94
CA THR A 423 -15.26 4.98 -4.75
C THR A 423 -15.74 4.22 -5.97
N VAL A 424 -15.03 3.16 -6.36
CA VAL A 424 -15.33 2.32 -7.51
C VAL A 424 -15.82 0.94 -7.06
N ARG A 425 -15.00 0.21 -6.31
CA ARG A 425 -15.31 -1.15 -5.87
C ARG A 425 -14.87 -1.34 -4.44
N GLN A 426 -15.77 -1.87 -3.62
CA GLN A 426 -15.50 -2.20 -2.24
C GLN A 426 -15.82 -3.67 -2.00
N LEU A 427 -14.85 -4.41 -1.50
CA LEU A 427 -15.03 -5.77 -1.01
C LEU A 427 -14.63 -5.87 0.47
N ARG A 428 -14.79 -7.05 1.02
CA ARG A 428 -14.26 -7.42 2.33
C ARG A 428 -12.75 -7.21 2.36
N PHE A 429 -12.22 -6.54 3.39
CA PHE A 429 -10.80 -6.21 3.54
C PHE A 429 -10.23 -6.57 4.92
N MET A 430 -11.07 -7.08 5.85
CA MET A 430 -10.65 -7.61 7.15
C MET A 430 -11.63 -8.68 7.64
N GLY A 431 -11.30 -9.37 8.73
CA GLY A 431 -12.19 -10.31 9.39
C GLY A 431 -13.40 -9.60 10.00
N ASP A 432 -14.53 -10.30 10.14
CA ASP A 432 -15.77 -9.69 10.65
C ASP A 432 -15.64 -9.25 12.11
N GLU A 433 -14.97 -10.04 12.94
CA GLU A 433 -14.69 -9.70 14.34
C GLU A 433 -13.80 -8.44 14.42
N GLN A 434 -12.77 -8.38 13.59
CA GLN A 434 -11.87 -7.23 13.54
C GLN A 434 -12.59 -5.98 13.02
N TRP A 435 -13.49 -6.12 12.05
CA TRP A 435 -14.31 -5.02 11.57
C TRP A 435 -15.22 -4.45 12.66
N LEU A 436 -15.92 -5.32 13.41
CA LEU A 436 -16.76 -4.89 14.53
C LEU A 436 -15.94 -4.20 15.62
N ARG A 437 -14.81 -4.81 16.02
CA ARG A 437 -13.90 -4.24 17.01
C ARG A 437 -13.35 -2.87 16.57
N LEU A 438 -12.95 -2.72 15.31
CA LEU A 438 -12.47 -1.45 14.76
C LEU A 438 -13.53 -0.34 14.87
N ARG A 439 -14.77 -0.66 14.54
CA ARG A 439 -15.89 0.28 14.64
C ARG A 439 -16.19 0.70 16.08
N GLU A 440 -16.14 -0.24 17.03
CA GLU A 440 -16.32 0.04 18.47
C GLU A 440 -15.21 0.95 19.00
N ILE A 441 -13.95 0.65 18.68
CA ILE A 441 -12.82 1.48 19.08
C ILE A 441 -12.93 2.88 18.48
N ARG A 442 -13.25 2.97 17.17
CA ARG A 442 -13.45 4.25 16.50
C ARG A 442 -14.57 5.08 17.18
N ALA A 443 -15.71 4.46 17.49
CA ALA A 443 -16.81 5.14 18.16
C ALA A 443 -16.43 5.67 19.55
N ALA A 444 -15.53 4.99 20.26
CA ALA A 444 -15.02 5.41 21.55
C ALA A 444 -13.94 6.50 21.45
N ARG A 445 -13.04 6.41 20.46
CA ARG A 445 -11.86 7.29 20.32
C ARG A 445 -12.10 8.52 19.45
N ASP A 446 -13.07 8.47 18.55
CA ASP A 446 -13.47 9.59 17.68
C ASP A 446 -15.02 9.69 17.60
N PRO A 447 -15.68 9.94 18.74
CA PRO A 447 -17.15 9.94 18.81
C PRO A 447 -17.80 11.05 18.00
N LYS A 448 -17.05 12.08 17.63
CA LYS A 448 -17.53 13.21 16.83
C LYS A 448 -17.27 13.01 15.33
N GLY A 449 -16.52 11.97 14.93
CA GLY A 449 -16.14 11.75 13.54
C GLY A 449 -15.21 12.83 12.99
N LEU A 450 -14.26 13.29 13.82
CA LEU A 450 -13.29 14.32 13.44
C LEU A 450 -12.41 13.84 12.29
N PHE A 451 -11.92 12.60 12.36
CA PHE A 451 -11.06 12.06 11.29
C PHE A 451 -11.90 11.50 10.14
N ALA A 452 -11.54 11.87 8.92
CA ALA A 452 -12.10 11.29 7.72
C ALA A 452 -11.90 9.77 7.73
N GLY A 453 -12.94 9.02 7.37
CA GLY A 453 -12.88 7.56 7.27
C GLY A 453 -12.51 7.09 5.85
N TYR A 454 -12.92 5.87 5.51
CA TYR A 454 -12.77 5.35 4.16
C TYR A 454 -13.52 6.23 3.16
N LEU A 455 -12.87 6.54 2.04
CA LEU A 455 -13.51 7.27 0.94
C LEU A 455 -14.36 6.28 0.14
N SER A 456 -15.67 6.48 0.16
CA SER A 456 -16.63 5.61 -0.53
C SER A 456 -17.84 6.42 -0.98
N THR A 457 -18.49 5.99 -2.04
CA THR A 457 -19.76 6.56 -2.52
C THR A 457 -20.96 6.18 -1.66
N GLY A 458 -20.79 5.21 -0.75
CA GLY A 458 -21.84 4.71 0.15
C GLY A 458 -21.29 4.32 1.52
N THR A 459 -22.09 3.54 2.26
CA THR A 459 -21.66 3.02 3.56
C THR A 459 -20.66 1.88 3.37
N VAL A 460 -19.50 1.98 4.02
CA VAL A 460 -18.51 0.90 4.03
C VAL A 460 -19.02 -0.27 4.85
N THR A 461 -19.13 -1.46 4.25
CA THR A 461 -19.82 -2.63 4.85
C THR A 461 -18.92 -3.85 5.11
N ASN A 462 -17.69 -3.90 4.62
CA ASN A 462 -16.79 -5.05 4.75
C ASN A 462 -17.44 -6.39 4.27
N THR A 463 -18.11 -6.35 3.15
CA THR A 463 -18.77 -7.53 2.53
C THR A 463 -18.23 -7.78 1.13
N ASN A 464 -18.39 -9.01 0.62
CA ASN A 464 -18.03 -9.35 -0.76
C ASN A 464 -19.20 -9.13 -1.76
N HIS A 465 -20.25 -8.43 -1.36
CA HIS A 465 -21.35 -8.12 -2.26
C HIS A 465 -21.01 -6.86 -3.05
N TRP A 466 -20.74 -7.04 -4.32
CA TRP A 466 -20.64 -5.98 -5.29
C TRP A 466 -22.02 -5.77 -5.92
N GLU A 467 -22.70 -4.69 -5.50
CA GLU A 467 -23.91 -4.22 -6.18
C GLU A 467 -23.46 -3.47 -7.45
N GLN A 468 -23.87 -4.02 -8.61
CA GLN A 468 -23.68 -3.40 -9.92
C GLN A 468 -24.50 -2.12 -10.07
#